data_070ab05a369ba0d1c81ae3f909b765c7
#
_entry.id   070ab05a369ba0d1c81ae3f909b765c7
#
_cell.length_a   1.000
_cell.length_b   1.000
_cell.length_c   1.000
_cell.angle_alpha   90.00
_cell.angle_beta   90.00
_cell.angle_gamma   90.00
#
_symmetry.space_group_name_H-M   'P 1'
#
loop_
_entity.id
_entity.type
_entity.pdbx_description
1 polymer ?
#
loop_
_entity_poly.entity_id
_entity_poly.type
_entity_poly.pdbx_seq_one_letter_code
_entity_poly.pdbx_strand_id
1 'polypeptide(L)'
;MVKSLNTEMAHTTKGTWFREGPIYGNIMVGDKAFEFYNDTKLQDYVQIPWDEITYVIADVYFGGKFIPRFEIRTKQNGRFRFASRKSRITLKEIRKKNSSRKFKKST
;
A
#
# COMPACT_ATOMS: atom_id res chain seq x y z
N MET A 1 -1.49 -11.99 18.17
CA MET A 1 -1.98 -11.04 17.17
C MET A 1 -1.00 -9.88 17.01
N VAL A 2 -0.68 -9.51 15.77
CA VAL A 2 0.25 -8.41 15.53
C VAL A 2 -0.41 -7.06 15.87
N LYS A 3 0.38 -6.16 16.40
CA LYS A 3 -0.09 -4.83 16.76
C LYS A 3 0.23 -3.86 15.63
N SER A 4 -0.72 -3.01 15.27
CA SER A 4 -0.52 -1.97 14.28
C SER A 4 0.59 -1.01 14.70
N LEU A 5 1.38 -0.55 13.74
CA LEU A 5 2.36 0.51 13.96
C LEU A 5 1.71 1.89 14.05
N ASN A 6 0.52 2.02 13.48
CA ASN A 6 -0.19 3.31 13.43
C ASN A 6 -0.94 3.57 14.73
N THR A 7 -0.99 4.85 15.13
CA THR A 7 -1.85 5.30 16.22
C THR A 7 -3.12 5.95 15.69
N GLU A 8 -3.07 6.50 14.47
CA GLU A 8 -4.23 7.08 13.81
C GLU A 8 -4.31 6.59 12.37
N MET A 9 -5.52 6.30 11.90
CA MET A 9 -5.76 5.85 10.53
C MET A 9 -6.34 6.97 9.69
N ALA A 10 -5.70 7.27 8.56
CA ALA A 10 -6.20 8.22 7.59
C ALA A 10 -7.12 7.57 6.57
N HIS A 11 -6.90 6.28 6.28
CA HIS A 11 -7.65 5.59 5.24
C HIS A 11 -7.59 4.08 5.46
N THR A 12 -8.73 3.43 5.35
CA THR A 12 -8.84 1.98 5.43
C THR A 12 -9.73 1.50 4.28
N THR A 13 -9.29 0.50 3.55
CA THR A 13 -10.06 -0.03 2.43
C THR A 13 -9.75 -1.50 2.20
N LYS A 14 -10.65 -2.19 1.51
CA LYS A 14 -10.37 -3.54 1.04
C LYS A 14 -9.30 -3.50 -0.03
N GLY A 15 -8.41 -4.48 -0.01
CA GLY A 15 -7.34 -4.57 -0.96
C GLY A 15 -6.84 -5.98 -1.14
N THR A 16 -5.86 -6.11 -2.04
CA THR A 16 -5.26 -7.39 -2.37
C THR A 16 -3.74 -7.24 -2.35
N TRP A 17 -3.08 -8.18 -1.72
CA TRP A 17 -1.63 -8.29 -1.75
C TRP A 17 -1.25 -9.42 -2.69
N PHE A 18 -0.45 -9.12 -3.71
CA PHE A 18 0.01 -10.13 -4.67
C PHE A 18 1.36 -10.68 -4.23
N ARG A 19 1.34 -11.83 -3.58
CA ARG A 19 2.55 -12.51 -3.13
C ARG A 19 2.88 -13.64 -4.10
N GLU A 20 2.32 -14.82 -3.91
CA GLU A 20 2.40 -15.94 -4.85
C GLU A 20 1.07 -16.15 -5.54
N GLY A 21 0.16 -15.26 -5.29
CA GLY A 21 -1.19 -15.23 -5.76
C GLY A 21 -1.91 -14.14 -4.99
N PRO A 22 -3.18 -13.88 -5.27
CA PRO A 22 -3.90 -12.82 -4.59
C PRO A 22 -4.23 -13.22 -3.15
N ILE A 23 -3.91 -12.34 -2.22
CA ILE A 23 -4.26 -12.48 -0.81
C ILE A 23 -5.18 -11.31 -0.47
N TYR A 24 -6.41 -11.60 -0.06
CA TYR A 24 -7.42 -10.59 0.19
C TYR A 24 -7.39 -10.12 1.63
N GLY A 25 -7.57 -8.83 1.83
CA GLY A 25 -7.53 -8.27 3.16
C GLY A 25 -7.84 -6.79 3.19
N ASN A 26 -7.25 -6.11 4.16
CA ASN A 26 -7.49 -4.69 4.39
C ASN A 26 -6.20 -3.91 4.31
N ILE A 27 -6.24 -2.80 3.56
CA ILE A 27 -5.14 -1.85 3.47
C ILE A 27 -5.44 -0.72 4.46
N MET A 28 -4.42 -0.36 5.24
CA MET A 28 -4.52 0.71 6.22
C MET A 28 -3.40 1.72 6.00
N VAL A 29 -3.78 2.97 5.78
CA VAL A 29 -2.83 4.08 5.64
C VAL A 29 -2.98 4.94 6.88
N GLY A 30 -1.95 4.98 7.71
CA GLY A 30 -2.00 5.67 8.97
C GLY A 30 -0.90 6.70 9.15
N ASP A 31 -0.73 7.18 10.37
CA ASP A 31 0.24 8.22 10.69
C ASP A 31 1.69 7.74 10.62
N LYS A 32 1.96 6.45 10.79
CA LYS A 32 3.33 5.92 10.86
C LYS A 32 3.69 4.94 9.78
N ALA A 33 2.71 4.26 9.16
CA ALA A 33 3.00 3.17 8.26
C ALA A 33 1.87 2.90 7.27
N PHE A 34 2.27 2.23 6.18
CA PHE A 34 1.35 1.52 5.29
C PHE A 34 1.23 0.10 5.83
N GLU A 35 0.00 -0.41 5.98
CA GLU A 35 -0.22 -1.74 6.51
C GLU A 35 -1.23 -2.52 5.68
N PHE A 36 -1.06 -3.84 5.67
CA PHE A 36 -2.00 -4.77 5.07
C PHE A 36 -2.20 -5.95 6.02
N TYR A 37 -3.44 -6.35 6.22
CA TYR A 37 -3.79 -7.49 7.07
C TYR A 37 -4.70 -8.45 6.31
N ASN A 38 -4.31 -9.73 6.28
CA ASN A 38 -5.07 -10.80 5.63
C ASN A 38 -6.39 -11.03 6.38
N ASP A 39 -7.48 -11.21 5.63
CA ASP A 39 -8.82 -11.44 6.22
C ASP A 39 -8.91 -12.75 7.00
N THR A 40 -8.16 -13.78 6.58
CA THR A 40 -8.29 -15.13 7.12
C THR A 40 -7.12 -15.60 7.97
N LYS A 41 -5.91 -15.13 7.66
CA LYS A 41 -4.69 -15.53 8.38
C LYS A 41 -4.03 -14.31 9.00
N LEU A 42 -4.20 -14.13 10.29
CA LEU A 42 -3.69 -12.95 11.00
C LEU A 42 -2.17 -12.84 11.00
N GLN A 43 -1.46 -13.95 10.80
CA GLN A 43 0.00 -13.91 10.70
C GLN A 43 0.51 -13.47 9.34
N ASP A 44 -0.36 -13.40 8.32
CA ASP A 44 0.02 -12.88 7.01
C ASP A 44 -0.30 -11.39 6.94
N TYR A 45 0.70 -10.57 7.19
CA TYR A 45 0.53 -9.12 7.22
C TYR A 45 1.75 -8.41 6.67
N VAL A 46 1.56 -7.15 6.32
CA VAL A 46 2.64 -6.26 5.87
C VAL A 46 2.56 -4.98 6.68
N GLN A 47 3.69 -4.54 7.21
CA GLN A 47 3.81 -3.27 7.92
C GLN A 47 5.05 -2.56 7.39
N ILE A 48 4.86 -1.42 6.72
CA ILE A 48 5.95 -0.67 6.10
C ILE A 48 5.94 0.75 6.65
N PRO A 49 6.86 1.08 7.57
CA PRO A 49 7.02 2.47 8.02
C PRO A 49 7.30 3.40 6.86
N TRP A 50 6.82 4.63 6.93
CA TRP A 50 6.96 5.58 5.82
C TRP A 50 8.40 5.83 5.41
N ASP A 51 9.33 5.84 6.35
CA ASP A 51 10.75 6.08 6.06
C ASP A 51 11.44 4.87 5.42
N GLU A 52 10.81 3.70 5.42
CA GLU A 52 11.32 2.52 4.73
C GLU A 52 10.94 2.46 3.26
N ILE A 53 10.03 3.31 2.80
CA ILE A 53 9.57 3.32 1.42
C ILE A 53 10.54 4.11 0.56
N THR A 54 11.08 3.47 -0.51
CA THR A 54 11.92 4.15 -1.48
C THR A 54 11.10 4.69 -2.65
N TYR A 55 10.19 3.86 -3.19
CA TYR A 55 9.34 4.25 -4.33
C TYR A 55 7.97 3.65 -4.20
N VAL A 56 6.98 4.37 -4.72
CA VAL A 56 5.63 3.87 -4.96
C VAL A 56 5.40 3.97 -6.46
N ILE A 57 5.17 2.84 -7.11
CA ILE A 57 5.04 2.76 -8.57
C ILE A 57 3.63 2.30 -8.90
N ALA A 58 2.90 3.11 -9.64
CA ALA A 58 1.51 2.82 -9.97
C ALA A 58 1.34 2.52 -11.47
N ASP A 59 0.53 1.50 -11.76
CA ASP A 59 0.04 1.24 -13.11
C ASP A 59 -1.13 2.17 -13.34
N VAL A 60 -0.95 3.17 -14.20
CA VAL A 60 -1.93 4.23 -14.41
C VAL A 60 -2.45 4.20 -15.84
N TYR A 61 -3.77 4.11 -16.00
CA TYR A 61 -4.43 4.07 -17.29
C TYR A 61 -5.51 5.16 -17.37
N PHE A 62 -5.84 5.55 -18.58
CA PHE A 62 -6.94 6.51 -18.87
C PHE A 62 -6.78 7.83 -18.12
N GLY A 63 -5.56 8.38 -18.13
CA GLY A 63 -5.30 9.67 -17.50
C GLY A 63 -5.47 9.68 -15.99
N GLY A 64 -5.23 8.54 -15.36
CA GLY A 64 -5.35 8.42 -13.90
C GLY A 64 -6.70 7.95 -13.42
N LYS A 65 -7.63 7.65 -14.34
CA LYS A 65 -8.96 7.17 -13.96
C LYS A 65 -8.97 5.72 -13.50
N PHE A 66 -8.00 4.93 -13.96
CA PHE A 66 -7.91 3.52 -13.63
C PHE A 66 -6.50 3.17 -13.17
N ILE A 67 -6.39 2.70 -11.93
CA ILE A 67 -5.13 2.28 -11.32
C ILE A 67 -5.36 0.88 -10.75
N PRO A 68 -5.13 -0.17 -11.57
CA PRO A 68 -5.41 -1.54 -11.12
C PRO A 68 -4.47 -2.02 -10.04
N ARG A 69 -3.21 -1.58 -10.08
CA ARG A 69 -2.21 -2.05 -9.12
C ARG A 69 -1.18 -0.98 -8.84
N PHE A 70 -0.54 -1.10 -7.68
CA PHE A 70 0.63 -0.30 -7.35
C PHE A 70 1.65 -1.16 -6.60
N GLU A 71 2.90 -0.74 -6.67
CA GLU A 71 4.01 -1.44 -6.03
C GLU A 71 4.69 -0.50 -5.04
N ILE A 72 4.98 -1.02 -3.85
CA ILE A 72 5.74 -0.29 -2.85
C ILE A 72 7.11 -0.95 -2.74
N ARG A 73 8.16 -0.19 -3.05
CA ARG A 73 9.55 -0.64 -2.92
C ARG A 73 10.11 -0.12 -1.61
N THR A 74 10.82 -1.01 -0.91
CA THR A 74 11.36 -0.71 0.40
C THR A 74 12.89 -0.75 0.37
N LYS A 75 13.52 -0.18 1.41
CA LYS A 75 14.98 -0.13 1.50
C LYS A 75 15.61 -1.51 1.70
N GLN A 76 14.97 -2.37 2.48
CA GLN A 76 15.59 -3.64 2.90
C GLN A 76 14.73 -4.88 2.65
N ASN A 77 13.42 -4.72 2.48
CA ASN A 77 12.52 -5.85 2.44
C ASN A 77 11.94 -6.12 1.04
N GLY A 78 12.59 -5.60 0.00
CA GLY A 78 12.16 -5.81 -1.38
C GLY A 78 10.93 -4.99 -1.74
N ARG A 79 10.06 -5.58 -2.53
CA ARG A 79 8.91 -4.88 -3.08
C ARG A 79 7.63 -5.65 -2.80
N PHE A 80 6.55 -4.89 -2.67
CA PHE A 80 5.22 -5.43 -2.39
C PHE A 80 4.23 -4.88 -3.40
N ARG A 81 3.41 -5.73 -3.99
CA ARG A 81 2.40 -5.33 -4.96
C ARG A 81 1.02 -5.44 -4.36
N PHE A 82 0.22 -4.40 -4.57
CA PHE A 82 -1.12 -4.33 -4.03
C PHE A 82 -2.11 -3.84 -5.07
N ALA A 83 -3.37 -4.23 -4.88
CA ALA A 83 -4.51 -3.58 -5.52
C ALA A 83 -5.41 -3.07 -4.40
N SER A 84 -6.05 -1.94 -4.62
CA SER A 84 -6.98 -1.37 -3.65
C SER A 84 -8.32 -1.13 -4.35
N ARG A 85 -9.40 -1.35 -3.63
CA ARG A 85 -10.73 -1.04 -4.15
C ARG A 85 -10.85 0.43 -4.56
N LYS A 86 -10.14 1.32 -3.83
CA LYS A 86 -10.13 2.76 -4.09
C LYS A 86 -8.70 3.24 -4.26
N SER A 87 -8.02 2.75 -5.31
CA SER A 87 -6.59 3.00 -5.52
C SER A 87 -6.22 4.48 -5.56
N ARG A 88 -7.04 5.32 -6.22
CA ARG A 88 -6.75 6.74 -6.31
C ARG A 88 -6.72 7.40 -4.94
N ILE A 89 -7.70 7.07 -4.10
CA ILE A 89 -7.77 7.61 -2.74
C ILE A 89 -6.63 7.04 -1.90
N THR A 90 -6.36 5.74 -2.01
CA THR A 90 -5.27 5.10 -1.29
C THR A 90 -3.93 5.76 -1.62
N LEU A 91 -3.63 5.95 -2.90
CA LEU A 91 -2.38 6.58 -3.33
C LEU A 91 -2.30 8.04 -2.90
N LYS A 92 -3.42 8.74 -2.91
CA LYS A 92 -3.47 10.13 -2.43
C LYS A 92 -3.09 10.20 -0.95
N GLU A 93 -3.63 9.30 -0.13
CA GLU A 93 -3.31 9.26 1.29
C GLU A 93 -1.85 8.87 1.55
N ILE A 94 -1.31 7.93 0.77
CA ILE A 94 0.10 7.56 0.85
C ILE A 94 0.97 8.77 0.50
N ARG A 95 0.59 9.52 -0.54
CA ARG A 95 1.36 10.69 -0.98
C ARG A 95 1.41 11.78 0.08
N LYS A 96 0.39 11.92 0.89
CA LYS A 96 0.40 12.88 2.01
C LYS A 96 1.46 12.55 3.05
N LYS A 97 1.86 11.28 3.14
CA LYS A 97 2.83 10.81 4.13
C LYS A 97 4.25 10.71 3.57
N ASN A 98 4.41 10.85 2.27
CA ASN A 98 5.70 10.70 1.60
C ASN A 98 5.96 11.83 0.60
N SER A 99 7.25 12.00 0.25
CA SER A 99 7.62 12.94 -0.80
C SER A 99 7.04 12.51 -2.15
N SER A 100 6.53 13.46 -2.93
CA SER A 100 6.04 13.18 -4.29
C SER A 100 7.14 12.63 -5.21
N ARG A 101 8.42 12.85 -4.88
CA ARG A 101 9.55 12.30 -5.64
C ARG A 101 9.55 10.77 -5.65
N LYS A 102 8.94 10.15 -4.65
CA LYS A 102 8.89 8.70 -4.53
C LYS A 102 7.82 8.07 -5.40
N PHE A 103 6.95 8.86 -6.02
CA PHE A 103 5.84 8.34 -6.82
C PHE A 103 6.20 8.31 -8.30
N LYS A 104 6.01 7.14 -8.94
CA LYS A 104 6.31 6.93 -10.35
C LYS A 104 5.18 6.17 -11.03
N LYS A 105 5.04 6.40 -12.35
CA LYS A 105 4.14 5.61 -13.18
C LYS A 105 4.94 4.51 -13.85
N SER A 106 4.36 3.31 -13.93
CA SER A 106 5.00 2.19 -14.62
C SER A 106 4.58 2.12 -16.09
N THR A 107 3.55 2.84 -16.49
CA THR A 107 3.05 2.85 -17.86
C THR A 107 2.97 4.27 -18.41
#